data_cfde0c5bd359a1ebfb303c100d98e5a2
#
_entry.id   cfde0c5bd359a1ebfb303c100d98e5a2
#
_cell.length_a   1.000
_cell.length_b   1.000
_cell.length_c   1.000
_cell.angle_alpha   90.00
_cell.angle_beta   90.00
_cell.angle_gamma   90.00
#
_symmetry.space_group_name_H-M   'P 1'
#
loop_
_entity.id
_entity.type
_entity.pdbx_description
1 polymer ?
#
loop_
_entity_poly.entity_id
_entity_poly.type
_entity_poly.pdbx_seq_one_letter_code
_entity_poly.pdbx_strand_id
1 'polypeptide(L)'
;VSGVVGYSMLTGTTSSDAATIFVSFTDWAERRAPEQHAFAIIQAVNRELAQIAGAQAFAFPIPPISGLSASGGFTMLLQDRAASTPQELEAQLKAFLGALRQRPEVAQPFSSFSASLPQVGIEVDTAQISKLGLPVNRVYQSLQTFLGGLYVNQFTRFGRLWKVYLQADGEYRRTTQDLGNYFVRANNGEMIPLATLARTTETSGPNYILRFNLFPAAEITGSSGAGFSSGQTIEALKETFDGTVADGFGYDWSGQTFQEIRAQGQQGIVFAMAILFVFLLAALYESWTLPF
;
A
#
# COMPACT_ATOMS: atom_id res chain seq x y z
N VAL A 1 -2.36 -24.91 8.33
CA VAL A 1 -3.41 -24.92 7.29
C VAL A 1 -3.03 -26.02 6.30
N SER A 2 -3.92 -26.99 6.07
CA SER A 2 -3.69 -28.08 5.11
C SER A 2 -3.67 -27.51 3.68
N GLY A 3 -2.70 -27.94 2.85
CA GLY A 3 -2.59 -27.50 1.46
C GLY A 3 -1.63 -26.33 1.19
N VAL A 4 -0.90 -25.85 2.20
CA VAL A 4 0.17 -24.86 2.01
C VAL A 4 1.50 -25.58 1.79
N VAL A 5 2.18 -25.26 0.69
CA VAL A 5 3.51 -25.85 0.33
C VAL A 5 4.64 -24.95 0.81
N GLY A 6 4.44 -23.67 0.81
CA GLY A 6 5.48 -22.73 1.20
C GLY A 6 4.96 -21.29 1.30
N TYR A 7 5.79 -20.44 1.86
CA TYR A 7 5.54 -19.00 1.91
C TYR A 7 6.83 -18.23 1.65
N SER A 8 6.71 -17.03 1.14
CA SER A 8 7.78 -16.04 1.12
C SER A 8 7.30 -14.76 1.76
N MET A 9 8.15 -14.13 2.57
CA MET A 9 7.82 -12.91 3.31
C MET A 9 8.70 -11.76 2.81
N LEU A 10 8.06 -10.64 2.51
CA LEU A 10 8.72 -9.38 2.20
C LEU A 10 8.39 -8.38 3.30
N THR A 11 9.42 -7.87 3.98
CA THR A 11 9.27 -6.86 5.04
C THR A 11 9.67 -5.49 4.51
N GLY A 12 9.05 -4.43 5.04
CA GLY A 12 9.42 -3.05 4.71
C GLY A 12 9.17 -2.64 3.27
N THR A 13 8.22 -3.28 2.57
CA THR A 13 7.95 -2.98 1.16
C THR A 13 7.25 -1.63 0.96
N THR A 14 6.41 -1.24 1.91
CA THR A 14 5.67 0.02 1.89
C THR A 14 6.07 0.91 3.06
N SER A 15 6.27 0.32 4.23
CA SER A 15 6.75 0.98 5.44
C SER A 15 7.51 -0.02 6.31
N SER A 16 8.26 0.47 7.32
CA SER A 16 9.09 -0.38 8.20
C SER A 16 8.28 -1.31 9.11
N ASP A 17 7.00 -1.02 9.29
CA ASP A 17 6.04 -1.75 10.12
C ASP A 17 5.09 -2.65 9.32
N ALA A 18 5.27 -2.75 7.99
CA ALA A 18 4.45 -3.56 7.11
C ALA A 18 5.21 -4.76 6.52
N ALA A 19 4.52 -5.87 6.38
CA ALA A 19 5.02 -7.09 5.74
C ALA A 19 3.97 -7.68 4.80
N THR A 20 4.43 -8.23 3.69
CA THR A 20 3.60 -8.98 2.74
C THR A 20 4.08 -10.43 2.71
N ILE A 21 3.16 -11.37 2.87
CA ILE A 21 3.45 -12.80 2.85
C ILE A 21 2.73 -13.44 1.66
N PHE A 22 3.49 -14.00 0.75
CA PHE A 22 2.95 -14.79 -0.36
C PHE A 22 2.88 -16.26 0.06
N VAL A 23 1.69 -16.85 -0.01
CA VAL A 23 1.44 -18.24 0.37
C VAL A 23 1.16 -19.05 -0.89
N SER A 24 1.95 -20.09 -1.10
CA SER A 24 1.77 -21.03 -2.20
C SER A 24 1.03 -22.28 -1.73
N PHE A 25 0.04 -22.69 -2.49
CA PHE A 25 -0.72 -23.91 -2.22
C PHE A 25 -0.17 -25.10 -2.99
N THR A 26 -0.51 -26.32 -2.53
CA THR A 26 -0.33 -27.56 -3.30
C THR A 26 -1.13 -27.53 -4.61
N ASP A 27 -0.82 -28.42 -5.53
CA ASP A 27 -1.50 -28.52 -6.81
C ASP A 27 -3.03 -28.69 -6.63
N TRP A 28 -3.79 -28.21 -7.60
CA TRP A 28 -5.26 -28.26 -7.61
C TRP A 28 -5.76 -29.71 -7.58
N ALA A 29 -5.01 -30.65 -8.18
CA ALA A 29 -5.35 -32.06 -8.18
C ALA A 29 -5.33 -32.69 -6.77
N GLU A 30 -4.56 -32.12 -5.85
CA GLU A 30 -4.42 -32.59 -4.47
C GLU A 30 -5.37 -31.87 -3.50
N ARG A 31 -6.02 -30.78 -3.93
CA ARG A 31 -6.94 -29.96 -3.12
C ARG A 31 -8.38 -30.08 -3.61
N ARG A 32 -9.01 -31.22 -3.41
CA ARG A 32 -10.36 -31.53 -3.91
C ARG A 32 -11.46 -31.31 -2.88
N ALA A 33 -11.12 -31.22 -1.59
CA ALA A 33 -12.09 -31.00 -0.54
C ALA A 33 -12.59 -29.53 -0.54
N PRO A 34 -13.87 -29.24 -0.27
CA PRO A 34 -14.41 -27.89 -0.27
C PRO A 34 -13.67 -26.92 0.65
N GLU A 35 -13.22 -27.38 1.82
CA GLU A 35 -12.43 -26.62 2.81
C GLU A 35 -11.00 -26.31 2.34
N GLN A 36 -10.51 -27.00 1.31
CA GLN A 36 -9.22 -26.78 0.67
C GLN A 36 -9.30 -25.80 -0.50
N HIS A 37 -10.49 -25.32 -0.82
CA HIS A 37 -10.64 -24.26 -1.82
C HIS A 37 -10.03 -22.96 -1.33
N ALA A 38 -9.36 -22.20 -2.21
CA ALA A 38 -8.63 -21.00 -1.85
C ALA A 38 -9.44 -20.00 -1.01
N PHE A 39 -10.71 -19.76 -1.37
CA PHE A 39 -11.56 -18.85 -0.60
C PHE A 39 -11.91 -19.38 0.80
N ALA A 40 -12.11 -20.71 0.96
CA ALA A 40 -12.34 -21.30 2.26
C ALA A 40 -11.11 -21.18 3.16
N ILE A 41 -9.92 -21.41 2.60
CA ILE A 41 -8.64 -21.20 3.30
C ILE A 41 -8.48 -19.75 3.72
N ILE A 42 -8.71 -18.77 2.81
CA ILE A 42 -8.62 -17.34 3.11
C ILE A 42 -9.57 -16.96 4.26
N GLN A 43 -10.81 -17.43 4.25
CA GLN A 43 -11.76 -17.17 5.34
C GLN A 43 -11.30 -17.77 6.68
N ALA A 44 -10.77 -18.99 6.67
CA ALA A 44 -10.23 -19.63 7.87
C ALA A 44 -9.02 -18.86 8.42
N VAL A 45 -8.09 -18.49 7.55
CA VAL A 45 -6.91 -17.71 7.92
C VAL A 45 -7.31 -16.34 8.47
N ASN A 46 -8.24 -15.63 7.85
CA ASN A 46 -8.69 -14.31 8.32
C ASN A 46 -9.34 -14.37 9.72
N ARG A 47 -10.01 -15.47 10.06
CA ARG A 47 -10.56 -15.67 11.43
C ARG A 47 -9.43 -15.77 12.48
N GLU A 48 -8.35 -16.46 12.15
CA GLU A 48 -7.20 -16.57 13.05
C GLU A 48 -6.40 -15.25 13.12
N LEU A 49 -6.21 -14.59 11.98
CA LEU A 49 -5.50 -13.30 11.91
C LEU A 49 -6.22 -12.21 12.70
N ALA A 50 -7.55 -12.22 12.75
CA ALA A 50 -8.35 -11.26 13.52
C ALA A 50 -8.12 -11.36 15.05
N GLN A 51 -7.54 -12.46 15.54
CA GLN A 51 -7.24 -12.67 16.96
C GLN A 51 -5.87 -12.12 17.37
N ILE A 52 -5.04 -11.69 16.41
CA ILE A 52 -3.69 -11.19 16.70
C ILE A 52 -3.80 -9.78 17.30
N ALA A 53 -3.44 -9.66 18.56
CA ALA A 53 -3.35 -8.36 19.21
C ALA A 53 -2.07 -7.61 18.76
N GLY A 54 -2.20 -6.33 18.46
CA GLY A 54 -1.06 -5.46 18.12
C GLY A 54 -0.64 -5.46 16.65
N ALA A 55 -1.31 -6.21 15.77
CA ALA A 55 -1.11 -6.14 14.34
C ALA A 55 -2.43 -6.23 13.57
N GLN A 56 -2.55 -5.52 12.48
CA GLN A 56 -3.64 -5.70 11.52
C GLN A 56 -3.15 -6.62 10.42
N ALA A 57 -3.69 -7.82 10.34
CA ALA A 57 -3.31 -8.80 9.33
C ALA A 57 -4.57 -9.35 8.64
N PHE A 58 -4.49 -9.53 7.34
CA PHE A 58 -5.57 -10.08 6.54
C PHE A 58 -5.02 -10.78 5.30
N ALA A 59 -5.71 -11.81 4.86
CA ALA A 59 -5.41 -12.56 3.67
C ALA A 59 -6.41 -12.22 2.56
N PHE A 60 -5.91 -12.08 1.34
CA PHE A 60 -6.71 -11.78 0.15
C PHE A 60 -6.19 -12.57 -1.06
N PRO A 61 -7.04 -12.85 -2.07
CA PRO A 61 -6.60 -13.55 -3.27
C PRO A 61 -5.75 -12.64 -4.16
N ILE A 62 -4.86 -13.24 -4.94
CA ILE A 62 -4.16 -12.55 -6.02
C ILE A 62 -5.20 -12.09 -7.05
N PRO A 63 -5.07 -10.89 -7.63
CA PRO A 63 -5.98 -10.42 -8.66
C PRO A 63 -5.97 -11.32 -9.88
N PRO A 64 -7.12 -11.55 -10.54
CA PRO A 64 -7.23 -12.42 -11.71
C PRO A 64 -6.39 -11.94 -12.90
N ILE A 65 -6.12 -10.64 -12.98
CA ILE A 65 -5.28 -10.03 -14.01
C ILE A 65 -4.10 -9.34 -13.33
N SER A 66 -2.91 -9.90 -13.52
CA SER A 66 -1.68 -9.34 -12.99
C SER A 66 -1.40 -7.94 -13.54
N GLY A 67 -1.03 -7.01 -12.67
CA GLY A 67 -0.65 -5.63 -13.02
C GLY A 67 -1.81 -4.62 -13.02
N LEU A 68 -3.07 -5.03 -12.88
CA LEU A 68 -4.20 -4.09 -12.77
C LEU A 68 -4.44 -3.60 -11.34
N SER A 69 -4.20 -4.42 -10.34
CA SER A 69 -4.30 -4.03 -8.93
C SER A 69 -3.37 -4.89 -8.06
N ALA A 70 -3.12 -4.46 -6.83
CA ALA A 70 -2.35 -5.23 -5.86
C ALA A 70 -3.17 -6.38 -5.25
N SER A 71 -4.50 -6.24 -5.17
CA SER A 71 -5.44 -7.25 -4.66
C SER A 71 -6.62 -7.41 -5.62
N GLY A 72 -7.24 -8.59 -5.62
CA GLY A 72 -8.53 -8.78 -6.31
C GLY A 72 -9.64 -8.03 -5.57
N GLY A 73 -10.45 -7.24 -6.30
CA GLY A 73 -11.54 -6.47 -5.75
C GLY A 73 -11.55 -5.01 -6.22
N PHE A 74 -12.05 -4.09 -5.39
CA PHE A 74 -12.08 -2.68 -5.74
C PHE A 74 -10.81 -1.94 -5.25
N THR A 75 -10.48 -0.86 -5.96
CA THR A 75 -9.46 0.12 -5.55
C THR A 75 -10.03 1.53 -5.74
N MET A 76 -10.16 2.25 -4.64
CA MET A 76 -10.62 3.63 -4.55
C MET A 76 -9.55 4.50 -3.93
N LEU A 77 -9.38 5.70 -4.42
CA LEU A 77 -8.42 6.68 -3.93
C LEU A 77 -9.18 7.85 -3.29
N LEU A 78 -9.11 7.95 -1.97
CA LEU A 78 -9.62 9.10 -1.23
C LEU A 78 -8.62 10.25 -1.39
N GLN A 79 -9.04 11.35 -2.01
CA GLN A 79 -8.21 12.50 -2.35
C GLN A 79 -8.49 13.67 -1.41
N ASP A 80 -7.43 14.29 -0.92
CA ASP A 80 -7.50 15.60 -0.28
C ASP A 80 -7.36 16.71 -1.33
N ARG A 81 -8.46 17.39 -1.65
CA ARG A 81 -8.51 18.48 -2.63
C ARG A 81 -8.45 19.85 -1.98
N ALA A 82 -8.56 19.93 -0.67
CA ALA A 82 -8.48 21.16 0.12
C ALA A 82 -7.07 21.51 0.60
N ALA A 83 -6.07 20.65 0.29
CA ALA A 83 -4.70 20.75 0.80
C ALA A 83 -4.63 20.78 2.33
N SER A 84 -5.39 19.89 2.95
CA SER A 84 -5.44 19.69 4.40
C SER A 84 -4.14 19.04 4.93
N THR A 85 -4.12 18.74 6.21
CA THR A 85 -3.00 18.00 6.81
C THR A 85 -3.13 16.49 6.57
N PRO A 86 -2.02 15.73 6.57
CA PRO A 86 -2.09 14.28 6.49
C PRO A 86 -2.93 13.63 7.60
N GLN A 87 -3.01 14.26 8.78
CA GLN A 87 -3.81 13.82 9.90
C GLN A 87 -5.31 13.97 9.63
N GLU A 88 -5.72 15.03 8.94
CA GLU A 88 -7.11 15.22 8.51
C GLU A 88 -7.51 14.20 7.46
N LEU A 89 -6.62 13.91 6.48
CA LEU A 89 -6.84 12.84 5.51
C LEU A 89 -7.00 11.48 6.21
N GLU A 90 -6.16 11.18 7.22
CA GLU A 90 -6.29 9.95 8.02
C GLU A 90 -7.61 9.91 8.81
N ALA A 91 -8.05 11.03 9.37
CA ALA A 91 -9.30 11.11 10.11
C ALA A 91 -10.52 10.83 9.19
N GLN A 92 -10.55 11.44 8.02
CA GLN A 92 -11.61 11.18 7.02
C GLN A 92 -11.55 9.73 6.52
N LEU A 93 -10.35 9.20 6.27
CA LEU A 93 -10.16 7.81 5.89
C LEU A 93 -10.70 6.84 6.95
N LYS A 94 -10.40 7.07 8.24
CA LYS A 94 -10.90 6.23 9.35
C LYS A 94 -12.41 6.28 9.48
N ALA A 95 -13.00 7.46 9.35
CA ALA A 95 -14.46 7.64 9.37
C ALA A 95 -15.11 6.87 8.21
N PHE A 96 -14.59 7.02 7.00
CA PHE A 96 -15.09 6.35 5.82
C PHE A 96 -14.94 4.82 5.91
N LEU A 97 -13.77 4.30 6.31
CA LEU A 97 -13.56 2.88 6.52
C LEU A 97 -14.49 2.31 7.61
N GLY A 98 -14.76 3.10 8.67
CA GLY A 98 -15.70 2.73 9.72
C GLY A 98 -17.13 2.57 9.18
N ALA A 99 -17.58 3.49 8.34
CA ALA A 99 -18.89 3.43 7.69
C ALA A 99 -18.97 2.27 6.67
N LEU A 100 -17.92 2.05 5.88
CA LEU A 100 -17.87 0.95 4.91
C LEU A 100 -17.97 -0.44 5.57
N ARG A 101 -17.42 -0.62 6.77
CA ARG A 101 -17.54 -1.89 7.52
C ARG A 101 -18.96 -2.22 7.96
N GLN A 102 -19.88 -1.25 7.93
CA GLN A 102 -21.31 -1.46 8.23
C GLN A 102 -22.10 -1.85 6.97
N ARG A 103 -21.50 -1.77 5.79
CA ARG A 103 -22.16 -2.06 4.51
C ARG A 103 -21.97 -3.53 4.13
N PRO A 104 -23.05 -4.31 3.97
CA PRO A 104 -22.94 -5.72 3.58
C PRO A 104 -22.41 -5.91 2.14
N GLU A 105 -22.52 -4.88 1.29
CA GLU A 105 -22.01 -4.90 -0.08
C GLU A 105 -20.47 -4.84 -0.14
N VAL A 106 -19.81 -4.42 0.96
CA VAL A 106 -18.36 -4.18 1.03
C VAL A 106 -17.73 -5.17 2.00
N ALA A 107 -16.78 -5.96 1.52
CA ALA A 107 -16.03 -6.87 2.36
C ALA A 107 -14.57 -6.39 2.52
N GLN A 108 -14.10 -6.41 3.77
CA GLN A 108 -12.71 -6.14 4.16
C GLN A 108 -12.14 -4.82 3.59
N PRO A 109 -12.82 -3.67 3.76
CA PRO A 109 -12.26 -2.40 3.34
C PRO A 109 -11.00 -2.09 4.17
N PHE A 110 -9.88 -1.80 3.50
CA PHE A 110 -8.58 -1.58 4.11
C PHE A 110 -7.81 -0.47 3.39
N SER A 111 -7.00 0.25 4.15
CA SER A 111 -5.98 1.17 3.66
C SER A 111 -4.70 1.01 4.48
N SER A 112 -3.56 1.08 3.82
CA SER A 112 -2.24 1.08 4.47
C SER A 112 -1.77 2.48 4.86
N PHE A 113 -2.53 3.53 4.53
CA PHE A 113 -2.17 4.90 4.86
C PHE A 113 -2.35 5.16 6.36
N SER A 114 -1.32 5.72 6.99
CA SER A 114 -1.35 6.26 8.34
C SER A 114 -0.53 7.53 8.39
N ALA A 115 -1.04 8.55 9.07
CA ALA A 115 -0.35 9.81 9.34
C ALA A 115 0.15 9.92 10.79
N SER A 116 -0.08 8.89 11.60
CA SER A 116 0.26 8.85 13.03
C SER A 116 1.40 7.89 13.35
N LEU A 117 2.24 7.57 12.37
CA LEU A 117 3.39 6.70 12.61
C LEU A 117 4.42 7.44 13.49
N PRO A 118 4.89 6.84 14.60
CA PRO A 118 5.95 7.43 15.42
C PRO A 118 7.22 7.65 14.60
N GLN A 119 7.75 8.85 14.65
CA GLN A 119 8.96 9.26 13.94
C GLN A 119 9.90 9.99 14.89
N VAL A 120 11.19 9.99 14.58
CA VAL A 120 12.19 10.79 15.27
C VAL A 120 12.62 11.91 14.35
N GLY A 121 12.25 13.13 14.68
CA GLY A 121 12.75 14.34 14.05
C GLY A 121 14.20 14.61 14.51
N ILE A 122 15.08 14.96 13.58
CA ILE A 122 16.45 15.38 13.89
C ILE A 122 16.63 16.82 13.42
N GLU A 123 16.79 17.71 14.39
CA GLU A 123 17.07 19.14 14.12
C GLU A 123 18.57 19.41 14.28
N VAL A 124 19.18 19.91 13.22
CA VAL A 124 20.60 20.17 13.17
C VAL A 124 20.86 21.64 13.52
N ASP A 125 21.71 21.89 14.53
CA ASP A 125 22.11 23.24 14.94
C ASP A 125 23.20 23.78 13.99
N THR A 126 22.77 24.46 12.95
CA THR A 126 23.67 25.03 11.94
C THR A 126 24.56 26.15 12.49
N ALA A 127 24.11 26.87 13.52
CA ALA A 127 24.91 27.90 14.18
C ALA A 127 26.08 27.29 14.97
N GLN A 128 25.81 26.23 15.71
CA GLN A 128 26.85 25.47 16.45
C GLN A 128 27.83 24.80 15.49
N ILE A 129 27.38 24.22 14.40
CA ILE A 129 28.23 23.63 13.36
C ILE A 129 29.18 24.64 12.78
N SER A 130 28.65 25.82 12.45
CA SER A 130 29.48 26.92 11.87
C SER A 130 30.55 27.43 12.86
N LYS A 131 30.20 27.56 14.16
CA LYS A 131 31.13 27.93 15.21
C LYS A 131 32.28 26.95 15.37
N LEU A 132 32.00 25.66 15.16
CA LEU A 132 33.01 24.59 15.26
C LEU A 132 33.81 24.38 13.95
N GLY A 133 33.56 25.21 12.94
CA GLY A 133 34.23 25.11 11.64
C GLY A 133 33.93 23.86 10.86
N LEU A 134 32.76 23.25 11.09
CA LEU A 134 32.30 22.05 10.38
C LEU A 134 31.50 22.41 9.14
N PRO A 135 31.69 21.71 8.02
CA PRO A 135 30.77 21.80 6.90
C PRO A 135 29.44 21.13 7.25
N VAL A 136 28.33 21.84 7.10
CA VAL A 136 26.95 21.33 7.39
C VAL A 136 26.66 20.05 6.63
N ASN A 137 27.07 19.96 5.37
CA ASN A 137 26.86 18.77 4.53
C ASN A 137 27.54 17.52 5.11
N ARG A 138 28.66 17.64 5.79
CA ARG A 138 29.36 16.52 6.43
C ARG A 138 28.57 15.96 7.60
N VAL A 139 27.90 16.82 8.36
CA VAL A 139 26.98 16.39 9.44
C VAL A 139 25.81 15.61 8.89
N TYR A 140 25.12 16.14 7.87
CA TYR A 140 24.03 15.42 7.21
C TYR A 140 24.48 14.09 6.58
N GLN A 141 25.65 14.08 5.95
CA GLN A 141 26.19 12.84 5.37
C GLN A 141 26.50 11.78 6.44
N SER A 142 27.01 12.21 7.62
CA SER A 142 27.22 11.28 8.75
C SER A 142 25.92 10.73 9.28
N LEU A 143 24.90 11.59 9.49
CA LEU A 143 23.56 11.15 9.88
C LEU A 143 22.96 10.16 8.87
N GLN A 144 23.05 10.46 7.58
CA GLN A 144 22.60 9.56 6.53
C GLN A 144 23.34 8.23 6.57
N THR A 145 24.67 8.26 6.69
CA THR A 145 25.51 7.06 6.70
C THR A 145 25.16 6.14 7.87
N PHE A 146 25.09 6.68 9.07
CA PHE A 146 24.88 5.86 10.26
C PHE A 146 23.44 5.42 10.43
N LEU A 147 22.46 6.30 10.18
CA LEU A 147 21.04 6.02 10.45
C LEU A 147 20.29 5.54 9.21
N GLY A 148 20.45 6.23 8.08
CA GLY A 148 19.69 5.96 6.86
C GLY A 148 20.34 4.94 5.91
N GLY A 149 21.65 4.76 6.02
CA GLY A 149 22.45 3.95 5.11
C GLY A 149 22.93 4.75 3.90
N LEU A 150 24.24 4.70 3.66
CA LEU A 150 24.90 5.30 2.50
C LEU A 150 25.11 4.25 1.42
N TYR A 151 24.55 4.47 0.24
CA TYR A 151 24.91 3.70 -0.94
C TYR A 151 26.34 4.07 -1.36
N VAL A 152 27.25 3.09 -1.27
CA VAL A 152 28.67 3.30 -1.55
C VAL A 152 29.00 2.94 -2.98
N ASN A 153 28.60 1.75 -3.43
CA ASN A 153 28.92 1.23 -4.76
C ASN A 153 28.09 -0.01 -5.07
N GLN A 154 28.33 -0.57 -6.25
CA GLN A 154 27.74 -1.85 -6.67
C GLN A 154 28.79 -2.70 -7.39
N PHE A 155 28.60 -4.00 -7.35
CA PHE A 155 29.44 -4.95 -8.09
C PHE A 155 28.60 -6.05 -8.71
N THR A 156 29.09 -6.63 -9.81
CA THR A 156 28.44 -7.76 -10.47
C THR A 156 29.10 -9.05 -10.03
N ARG A 157 28.31 -9.99 -9.53
CA ARG A 157 28.76 -11.35 -9.16
C ARG A 157 27.66 -12.35 -9.46
N PHE A 158 28.03 -13.50 -10.05
CA PHE A 158 27.09 -14.56 -10.44
C PHE A 158 25.94 -14.06 -11.34
N GLY A 159 26.23 -13.16 -12.28
CA GLY A 159 25.23 -12.61 -13.20
C GLY A 159 24.20 -11.67 -12.56
N ARG A 160 24.40 -11.28 -11.30
CA ARG A 160 23.53 -10.34 -10.55
C ARG A 160 24.32 -9.11 -10.11
N LEU A 161 23.61 -7.99 -10.08
CA LEU A 161 24.12 -6.71 -9.58
C LEU A 161 23.86 -6.62 -8.06
N TRP A 162 24.93 -6.45 -7.28
CA TRP A 162 24.89 -6.32 -5.83
C TRP A 162 25.21 -4.90 -5.43
N LYS A 163 24.33 -4.28 -4.65
CA LYS A 163 24.54 -2.94 -4.10
C LYS A 163 25.20 -3.03 -2.73
N VAL A 164 26.15 -2.15 -2.48
CA VAL A 164 26.88 -2.03 -1.21
C VAL A 164 26.33 -0.82 -0.46
N TYR A 165 25.81 -1.04 0.73
CA TYR A 165 25.38 -0.01 1.65
C TYR A 165 26.23 -0.04 2.91
N LEU A 166 26.60 1.15 3.40
CA LEU A 166 27.25 1.34 4.68
C LEU A 166 26.24 1.92 5.66
N GLN A 167 26.06 1.29 6.81
CA GLN A 167 25.12 1.70 7.84
C GLN A 167 25.64 1.24 9.21
N ALA A 168 25.23 1.92 10.30
CA ALA A 168 25.49 1.41 11.63
C ALA A 168 24.72 0.10 11.88
N ASP A 169 25.29 -0.78 12.69
CA ASP A 169 24.58 -2.01 13.09
C ASP A 169 23.33 -1.68 13.90
N GLY A 170 22.34 -2.57 13.81
CA GLY A 170 21.02 -2.38 14.42
C GLY A 170 21.07 -2.10 15.92
N GLU A 171 22.02 -2.68 16.64
CA GLU A 171 22.16 -2.46 18.09
C GLU A 171 22.58 -1.02 18.47
N TYR A 172 23.27 -0.31 17.56
CA TYR A 172 23.75 1.06 17.79
C TYR A 172 22.81 2.15 17.24
N ARG A 173 21.60 1.80 16.78
CA ARG A 173 20.58 2.73 16.24
C ARG A 173 19.15 2.41 16.70
N ARG A 174 19.02 1.86 17.90
CA ARG A 174 17.70 1.47 18.46
C ARG A 174 16.97 2.62 19.13
N THR A 175 17.73 3.53 19.72
CA THR A 175 17.19 4.61 20.54
C THR A 175 17.71 5.97 20.06
N THR A 176 17.01 7.04 20.42
CA THR A 176 17.45 8.42 20.15
C THR A 176 18.76 8.76 20.85
N GLN A 177 19.09 8.09 21.96
CA GLN A 177 20.32 8.26 22.72
C GLN A 177 21.55 7.74 21.97
N ASP A 178 21.39 6.79 21.06
CA ASP A 178 22.49 6.24 20.25
C ASP A 178 23.13 7.28 19.34
N LEU A 179 22.47 8.42 19.10
CA LEU A 179 23.05 9.55 18.39
C LEU A 179 24.36 10.06 19.06
N GLY A 180 24.50 9.89 20.38
CA GLY A 180 25.69 10.22 21.13
C GLY A 180 26.91 9.35 20.82
N ASN A 181 26.71 8.18 20.23
CA ASN A 181 27.78 7.25 19.87
C ASN A 181 28.44 7.59 18.52
N TYR A 182 27.88 8.52 17.77
CA TYR A 182 28.39 8.89 16.45
C TYR A 182 29.17 10.20 16.48
N PHE A 183 30.22 10.27 15.66
CA PHE A 183 31.12 11.41 15.63
C PHE A 183 31.31 11.91 14.19
N VAL A 184 31.52 13.22 14.07
CA VAL A 184 31.91 13.87 12.82
C VAL A 184 33.31 14.45 12.99
N ARG A 185 34.15 14.20 12.00
CA ARG A 185 35.50 14.78 12.01
C ARG A 185 35.48 16.24 11.55
N ALA A 186 35.98 17.14 12.42
CA ALA A 186 36.17 18.53 12.10
C ALA A 186 37.38 18.75 11.16
N ASN A 187 37.53 19.96 10.60
CA ASN A 187 38.61 20.26 9.70
C ASN A 187 40.00 20.26 10.41
N ASN A 188 40.02 20.51 11.73
CA ASN A 188 41.22 20.41 12.57
C ASN A 188 41.57 18.97 12.97
N GLY A 189 40.77 17.97 12.55
CA GLY A 189 40.95 16.55 12.89
C GLY A 189 40.24 16.08 14.14
N GLU A 190 39.62 16.97 14.92
CA GLU A 190 38.88 16.65 16.15
C GLU A 190 37.59 15.88 15.84
N MET A 191 37.26 14.94 16.71
CA MET A 191 36.02 14.13 16.62
C MET A 191 34.91 14.74 17.50
N ILE A 192 33.88 15.27 16.87
CA ILE A 192 32.79 15.97 17.55
C ILE A 192 31.56 15.04 17.58
N PRO A 193 30.95 14.76 18.77
CA PRO A 193 29.76 13.93 18.87
C PRO A 193 28.58 14.55 18.13
N LEU A 194 27.80 13.75 17.39
CA LEU A 194 26.61 14.23 16.69
C LEU A 194 25.54 14.77 17.65
N ALA A 195 25.44 14.24 18.87
CA ALA A 195 24.53 14.74 19.89
C ALA A 195 24.77 16.19 20.32
N THR A 196 25.98 16.75 20.08
CA THR A 196 26.25 18.17 20.34
C THR A 196 25.84 19.07 19.18
N LEU A 197 25.58 18.49 18.00
CA LEU A 197 25.30 19.19 16.74
C LEU A 197 23.83 19.05 16.31
N ALA A 198 23.11 18.11 16.91
CA ALA A 198 21.72 17.82 16.54
C ALA A 198 20.91 17.44 17.75
N ARG A 199 19.62 17.79 17.73
CA ARG A 199 18.64 17.41 18.75
C ARG A 199 17.64 16.45 18.13
N THR A 200 17.19 15.50 18.95
CA THR A 200 16.13 14.57 18.56
C THR A 200 14.82 14.98 19.22
N THR A 201 13.73 14.95 18.47
CA THR A 201 12.37 15.17 18.93
C THR A 201 11.50 14.02 18.50
N GLU A 202 10.69 13.49 19.41
CA GLU A 202 9.66 12.53 19.05
C GLU A 202 8.52 13.26 18.35
N THR A 203 8.13 12.76 17.21
CA THR A 203 7.05 13.31 16.39
C THR A 203 6.23 12.19 15.77
N SER A 204 5.16 12.53 15.10
CA SER A 204 4.38 11.59 14.29
C SER A 204 4.16 12.16 12.90
N GLY A 205 4.13 11.28 11.91
CA GLY A 205 3.96 11.69 10.53
C GLY A 205 3.46 10.57 9.64
N PRO A 206 3.19 10.88 8.36
CA PRO A 206 2.72 9.88 7.41
C PRO A 206 3.82 8.85 7.13
N ASN A 207 3.40 7.58 7.00
CA ASN A 207 4.28 6.49 6.60
C ASN A 207 4.76 6.64 5.13
N TYR A 208 3.90 7.16 4.27
CA TYR A 208 4.20 7.55 2.89
C TYR A 208 3.24 8.66 2.44
N ILE A 209 3.60 9.37 1.39
CA ILE A 209 2.75 10.34 0.72
C ILE A 209 2.47 9.84 -0.69
N LEU A 210 1.22 9.43 -0.93
CA LEU A 210 0.72 9.12 -2.27
C LEU A 210 0.07 10.36 -2.86
N ARG A 211 0.35 10.65 -4.13
CA ARG A 211 -0.39 11.65 -4.89
C ARG A 211 -1.02 11.03 -6.11
N PHE A 212 -2.30 11.28 -6.29
CA PHE A 212 -3.04 10.85 -7.45
C PHE A 212 -3.73 12.05 -8.09
N ASN A 213 -3.50 12.26 -9.38
CA ASN A 213 -3.95 13.46 -10.09
C ASN A 213 -3.55 14.77 -9.37
N LEU A 214 -2.32 14.82 -8.83
CA LEU A 214 -1.71 15.92 -8.08
C LEU A 214 -2.22 16.11 -6.65
N PHE A 215 -3.32 15.49 -6.24
CA PHE A 215 -3.88 15.57 -4.89
C PHE A 215 -3.22 14.53 -3.97
N PRO A 216 -2.92 14.87 -2.70
CA PRO A 216 -2.62 13.86 -1.69
C PRO A 216 -3.77 12.86 -1.60
N ALA A 217 -3.44 11.58 -1.52
CA ALA A 217 -4.46 10.53 -1.57
C ALA A 217 -4.12 9.35 -0.64
N ALA A 218 -5.17 8.69 -0.17
CA ALA A 218 -5.08 7.41 0.52
C ALA A 218 -5.76 6.33 -0.32
N GLU A 219 -5.05 5.24 -0.59
CA GLU A 219 -5.61 4.09 -1.32
C GLU A 219 -6.45 3.23 -0.38
N ILE A 220 -7.64 2.88 -0.84
CA ILE A 220 -8.58 2.00 -0.17
C ILE A 220 -8.83 0.81 -1.07
N THR A 221 -8.59 -0.38 -0.55
CA THR A 221 -8.84 -1.64 -1.24
C THR A 221 -9.83 -2.48 -0.45
N GLY A 222 -10.50 -3.38 -1.13
CA GLY A 222 -11.43 -4.33 -0.53
C GLY A 222 -12.07 -5.21 -1.60
N SER A 223 -13.01 -6.03 -1.21
CA SER A 223 -13.74 -6.90 -2.13
C SER A 223 -15.25 -6.72 -1.99
N SER A 224 -16.00 -7.24 -2.95
CA SER A 224 -17.45 -7.27 -2.86
C SER A 224 -17.90 -8.21 -1.74
N GLY A 225 -18.95 -7.83 -1.04
CA GLY A 225 -19.60 -8.66 -0.06
C GLY A 225 -20.20 -9.93 -0.69
N ALA A 226 -20.37 -10.98 0.11
CA ALA A 226 -20.93 -12.24 -0.37
C ALA A 226 -22.33 -12.03 -0.96
N GLY A 227 -22.52 -12.42 -2.23
CA GLY A 227 -23.76 -12.28 -2.96
C GLY A 227 -23.98 -10.92 -3.63
N PHE A 228 -23.07 -10.00 -3.51
CA PHE A 228 -23.12 -8.69 -4.18
C PHE A 228 -22.19 -8.63 -5.39
N SER A 229 -22.63 -7.90 -6.42
CA SER A 229 -21.82 -7.62 -7.60
C SER A 229 -20.85 -6.45 -7.35
N SER A 230 -19.80 -6.36 -8.17
CA SER A 230 -18.86 -5.23 -8.15
C SER A 230 -19.57 -3.88 -8.38
N GLY A 231 -20.58 -3.84 -9.26
CA GLY A 231 -21.36 -2.64 -9.50
C GLY A 231 -22.15 -2.17 -8.26
N GLN A 232 -22.75 -3.10 -7.49
CA GLN A 232 -23.41 -2.78 -6.23
C GLN A 232 -22.42 -2.29 -5.16
N THR A 233 -21.24 -2.89 -5.12
CA THR A 233 -20.17 -2.46 -4.23
C THR A 233 -19.70 -1.04 -4.58
N ILE A 234 -19.50 -0.72 -5.85
CA ILE A 234 -19.11 0.61 -6.32
C ILE A 234 -20.16 1.66 -5.92
N GLU A 235 -21.45 1.34 -6.06
CA GLU A 235 -22.52 2.26 -5.69
C GLU A 235 -22.57 2.47 -4.17
N ALA A 236 -22.44 1.40 -3.39
CA ALA A 236 -22.34 1.49 -1.93
C ALA A 236 -21.13 2.33 -1.45
N LEU A 237 -19.99 2.25 -2.17
CA LEU A 237 -18.83 3.09 -1.88
C LEU A 237 -19.13 4.58 -2.12
N LYS A 238 -19.80 4.92 -3.22
CA LYS A 238 -20.19 6.31 -3.54
C LYS A 238 -21.18 6.86 -2.52
N GLU A 239 -22.27 6.15 -2.25
CA GLU A 239 -23.27 6.54 -1.24
C GLU A 239 -22.65 6.77 0.13
N THR A 240 -21.75 5.86 0.54
CA THR A 240 -21.07 5.99 1.84
C THR A 240 -20.13 7.18 1.86
N PHE A 241 -19.43 7.45 0.75
CA PHE A 241 -18.56 8.61 0.62
C PHE A 241 -19.37 9.91 0.78
N ASP A 242 -20.46 10.05 0.02
CA ASP A 242 -21.31 11.24 0.03
C ASP A 242 -21.97 11.49 1.41
N GLY A 243 -22.20 10.42 2.18
CA GLY A 243 -22.80 10.51 3.52
C GLY A 243 -21.81 10.69 4.67
N THR A 244 -20.51 10.48 4.46
CA THR A 244 -19.54 10.36 5.57
C THR A 244 -18.36 11.33 5.44
N VAL A 245 -17.89 11.57 4.23
CA VAL A 245 -16.67 12.35 3.99
C VAL A 245 -17.00 13.83 3.87
N ALA A 246 -16.18 14.67 4.50
CA ALA A 246 -16.39 16.11 4.53
C ALA A 246 -16.12 16.77 3.17
N ASP A 247 -16.68 17.97 2.98
CA ASP A 247 -16.39 18.84 1.84
C ASP A 247 -14.87 19.11 1.73
N GLY A 248 -14.39 19.25 0.50
CA GLY A 248 -12.96 19.45 0.23
C GLY A 248 -12.18 18.15 0.00
N PHE A 249 -12.79 17.01 0.25
CA PHE A 249 -12.28 15.72 -0.17
C PHE A 249 -12.99 15.22 -1.43
N GLY A 250 -12.33 14.36 -2.15
CA GLY A 250 -12.89 13.73 -3.33
C GLY A 250 -12.43 12.27 -3.43
N TYR A 251 -12.89 11.59 -4.43
CA TYR A 251 -12.39 10.26 -4.73
C TYR A 251 -12.11 10.08 -6.21
N ASP A 252 -11.32 9.06 -6.50
CA ASP A 252 -11.08 8.57 -7.86
C ASP A 252 -10.93 7.04 -7.83
N TRP A 253 -10.96 6.44 -8.98
CA TRP A 253 -10.87 4.98 -9.14
C TRP A 253 -9.56 4.58 -9.78
N SER A 254 -9.03 3.44 -9.37
CA SER A 254 -7.81 2.88 -9.94
C SER A 254 -7.97 1.40 -10.27
N GLY A 255 -6.99 0.85 -10.98
CA GLY A 255 -6.91 -0.58 -11.29
C GLY A 255 -8.11 -1.12 -12.04
N GLN A 256 -8.57 -2.29 -11.60
CA GLN A 256 -9.69 -3.00 -12.21
C GLN A 256 -11.00 -2.21 -12.14
N THR A 257 -11.26 -1.54 -11.01
CA THR A 257 -12.48 -0.74 -10.79
C THR A 257 -12.62 0.38 -11.81
N PHE A 258 -11.51 1.09 -12.10
CA PHE A 258 -11.51 2.11 -13.14
C PHE A 258 -11.88 1.55 -14.51
N GLN A 259 -11.33 0.39 -14.88
CA GLN A 259 -11.63 -0.26 -16.16
C GLN A 259 -13.10 -0.71 -16.22
N GLU A 260 -13.64 -1.24 -15.13
CA GLU A 260 -15.03 -1.66 -15.02
C GLU A 260 -15.99 -0.48 -15.20
N ILE A 261 -15.77 0.62 -14.47
CA ILE A 261 -16.60 1.83 -14.61
C ILE A 261 -16.55 2.39 -16.03
N ARG A 262 -15.36 2.40 -16.64
CA ARG A 262 -15.19 2.88 -18.02
C ARG A 262 -15.90 1.99 -19.05
N ALA A 263 -15.99 0.68 -18.78
CA ALA A 263 -16.66 -0.28 -19.66
C ALA A 263 -18.19 -0.28 -19.51
N GLN A 264 -18.75 0.15 -18.37
CA GLN A 264 -20.20 0.14 -18.10
C GLN A 264 -21.02 0.89 -19.15
N GLY A 265 -20.50 1.97 -19.75
CA GLY A 265 -21.22 2.73 -20.78
C GLY A 265 -21.25 2.07 -22.18
N GLN A 266 -20.45 1.02 -22.41
CA GLN A 266 -20.29 0.42 -23.73
C GLN A 266 -21.13 -0.85 -23.94
N GLN A 267 -21.68 -1.43 -22.89
CA GLN A 267 -22.38 -2.73 -22.93
C GLN A 267 -23.60 -2.70 -23.88
N GLY A 268 -24.39 -1.64 -23.87
CA GLY A 268 -25.56 -1.49 -24.74
C GLY A 268 -25.19 -1.48 -26.24
N ILE A 269 -24.11 -0.79 -26.59
CA ILE A 269 -23.62 -0.71 -27.98
C ILE A 269 -23.08 -2.08 -28.44
N VAL A 270 -22.29 -2.74 -27.59
CA VAL A 270 -21.75 -4.09 -27.88
C VAL A 270 -22.87 -5.10 -28.07
N PHE A 271 -23.90 -5.06 -27.20
CA PHE A 271 -25.09 -5.94 -27.32
C PHE A 271 -25.88 -5.67 -28.63
N ALA A 272 -26.10 -4.40 -28.95
CA ALA A 272 -26.79 -4.03 -30.21
C ALA A 272 -26.00 -4.50 -31.43
N MET A 273 -24.68 -4.34 -31.44
CA MET A 273 -23.79 -4.83 -32.49
C MET A 273 -23.80 -6.36 -32.58
N ALA A 274 -23.78 -7.07 -31.44
CA ALA A 274 -23.86 -8.52 -31.42
C ALA A 274 -25.18 -9.04 -32.01
N ILE A 275 -26.31 -8.42 -31.65
CA ILE A 275 -27.61 -8.75 -32.20
C ILE A 275 -27.63 -8.48 -33.71
N LEU A 276 -27.15 -7.32 -34.16
CA LEU A 276 -27.04 -6.98 -35.57
C LEU A 276 -26.22 -8.03 -36.35
N PHE A 277 -25.10 -8.47 -35.74
CA PHE A 277 -24.24 -9.48 -36.37
C PHE A 277 -24.93 -10.85 -36.46
N VAL A 278 -25.68 -11.26 -35.46
CA VAL A 278 -26.53 -12.48 -35.50
C VAL A 278 -27.58 -12.39 -36.63
N PHE A 279 -28.26 -11.26 -36.78
CA PHE A 279 -29.20 -11.05 -37.86
C PHE A 279 -28.53 -11.09 -39.23
N LEU A 280 -27.35 -10.51 -39.41
CA LEU A 280 -26.59 -10.59 -40.64
C LEU A 280 -26.18 -12.03 -41.00
N LEU A 281 -25.76 -12.81 -40.01
CA LEU A 281 -25.44 -14.22 -40.18
C LEU A 281 -26.70 -15.04 -40.54
N ALA A 282 -27.82 -14.81 -39.86
CA ALA A 282 -29.09 -15.46 -40.18
C ALA A 282 -29.54 -15.16 -41.62
N ALA A 283 -29.40 -13.92 -42.06
CA ALA A 283 -29.71 -13.52 -43.45
C ALA A 283 -28.73 -14.13 -44.44
N LEU A 284 -27.44 -14.20 -44.13
CA LEU A 284 -26.42 -14.77 -45.03
C LEU A 284 -26.58 -16.28 -45.24
N TYR A 285 -26.97 -16.99 -44.16
CA TYR A 285 -27.15 -18.45 -44.20
C TYR A 285 -28.60 -18.89 -44.42
N GLU A 286 -29.51 -17.93 -44.65
CA GLU A 286 -30.96 -18.17 -44.80
C GLU A 286 -31.55 -19.13 -43.71
N SER A 287 -30.96 -19.05 -42.51
CA SER A 287 -31.31 -19.95 -41.37
C SER A 287 -31.23 -19.23 -40.06
N TRP A 288 -32.29 -19.35 -39.24
CA TRP A 288 -32.34 -18.82 -37.89
C TRP A 288 -31.63 -19.71 -36.86
N THR A 289 -31.37 -20.97 -37.19
CA THR A 289 -30.80 -21.96 -36.23
C THR A 289 -29.27 -22.05 -36.36
N LEU A 290 -28.68 -21.67 -37.48
CA LEU A 290 -27.23 -21.76 -37.71
C LEU A 290 -26.39 -20.75 -36.89
N PRO A 291 -26.86 -19.53 -36.56
CA PRO A 291 -26.09 -18.57 -35.76
C PRO A 291 -26.10 -18.87 -34.26
N PHE A 292 -26.93 -19.81 -33.79
CA PHE A 292 -27.02 -20.28 -32.42
C PHE A 292 -26.45 -21.70 -32.31
#